data_76c77f6d6d5be3ef2c0002b360a46ddf
#
_entry.id   76c77f6d6d5be3ef2c0002b360a46ddf
#
_cell.length_a   1.000
_cell.length_b   1.000
_cell.length_c   1.000
_cell.angle_alpha   90.00
_cell.angle_beta   90.00
_cell.angle_gamma   90.00
#
_symmetry.space_group_name_H-M   'P 1'
#
loop_
_entity.id
_entity.type
_entity.pdbx_description
1 polymer ?
#
loop_
_entity_poly.entity_id
_entity_poly.type
_entity_poly.pdbx_seq_one_letter_code
_entity_poly.pdbx_strand_id
1 'polypeptide(L)'
;MRFTKDHEWVQLDGDIATVGITAYAAEQLGDVVFVETPEVGRAVRAGDGFAVVESVKAASDVYAPISGEVVEVNDALAAEPALLNSDAGGKAWFFKLKIADKGELGGLMDKAAYAKHTA
;
A
#
# COMPACT_ATOMS: atom_id res chain seq x y z
N MET A 1 11.68 6.07 0.46
CA MET A 1 10.55 5.22 0.07
C MET A 1 11.03 3.83 -0.29
N ARG A 2 10.33 2.80 0.15
CA ARG A 2 10.67 1.41 -0.12
C ARG A 2 9.52 0.71 -0.80
N PHE A 3 9.79 -0.45 -1.43
CA PHE A 3 8.83 -1.13 -2.30
C PHE A 3 8.84 -2.64 -2.08
N THR A 4 7.69 -3.29 -2.31
CA THR A 4 7.59 -4.75 -2.31
C THR A 4 7.53 -5.28 -3.74
N LYS A 5 7.74 -6.60 -3.88
CA LYS A 5 7.58 -7.28 -5.18
C LYS A 5 6.14 -7.26 -5.70
N ASP A 6 5.17 -7.04 -4.81
CA ASP A 6 3.74 -6.98 -5.14
C ASP A 6 3.28 -5.54 -5.40
N HIS A 7 4.23 -4.61 -5.56
CA HIS A 7 3.99 -3.23 -5.96
C HIS A 7 3.29 -2.37 -4.89
N GLU A 8 3.55 -2.65 -3.60
CA GLU A 8 3.22 -1.73 -2.53
C GLU A 8 4.42 -0.83 -2.23
N TRP A 9 4.16 0.42 -1.87
CA TRP A 9 5.19 1.33 -1.41
C TRP A 9 5.04 1.62 0.08
N VAL A 10 6.17 1.93 0.71
CA VAL A 10 6.24 2.26 2.14
C VAL A 10 7.02 3.56 2.30
N GLN A 11 6.40 4.54 2.95
CA GLN A 11 7.06 5.79 3.31
C GLN A 11 7.19 5.85 4.82
N LEU A 12 8.42 6.00 5.30
CA LEU A 12 8.70 6.00 6.73
C LEU A 12 8.70 7.41 7.31
N ASP A 13 8.14 7.54 8.51
CA ASP A 13 8.20 8.74 9.33
C ASP A 13 8.33 8.29 10.79
N GLY A 14 9.57 8.17 11.28
CA GLY A 14 9.85 7.60 12.59
C GLY A 14 9.38 6.15 12.68
N ASP A 15 8.46 5.87 13.61
CA ASP A 15 7.91 4.54 13.81
C ASP A 15 6.64 4.28 12.97
N ILE A 16 6.23 5.24 12.17
CA ILE A 16 5.01 5.16 11.37
C ILE A 16 5.38 4.92 9.91
N ALA A 17 4.75 3.91 9.31
CA ALA A 17 4.89 3.60 7.90
C ALA A 17 3.57 3.90 7.19
N THR A 18 3.62 4.76 6.18
CA THR A 18 2.48 5.01 5.29
C THR A 18 2.60 4.04 4.12
N VAL A 19 1.53 3.34 3.82
CA VAL A 19 1.51 2.28 2.80
C VAL A 19 0.49 2.59 1.72
N GLY A 20 0.89 2.35 0.48
CA GLY A 20 0.01 2.44 -0.68
C GLY A 20 0.49 1.51 -1.78
N ILE A 21 -0.14 1.57 -2.94
CA ILE A 21 0.32 0.84 -4.12
C ILE A 21 1.00 1.80 -5.09
N THR A 22 1.91 1.26 -5.91
CA THR A 22 2.68 2.08 -6.84
C THR A 22 1.82 2.53 -8.02
N ALA A 23 2.28 3.57 -8.72
CA ALA A 23 1.65 3.99 -9.97
C ALA A 23 1.64 2.85 -11.00
N TYR A 24 2.69 2.01 -11.00
CA TYR A 24 2.76 0.83 -11.86
C TYR A 24 1.58 -0.12 -11.58
N ALA A 25 1.32 -0.43 -10.32
CA ALA A 25 0.21 -1.31 -9.94
C ALA A 25 -1.16 -0.68 -10.30
N ALA A 26 -1.34 0.61 -10.02
CA ALA A 26 -2.57 1.31 -10.34
C ALA A 26 -2.85 1.32 -11.85
N GLU A 27 -1.81 1.47 -12.66
CA GLU A 27 -1.90 1.44 -14.11
C GLU A 27 -2.31 0.05 -14.61
N GLN A 28 -1.78 -1.01 -14.01
CA GLN A 28 -2.15 -2.39 -14.36
C GLN A 28 -3.61 -2.70 -14.02
N LEU A 29 -4.14 -2.10 -12.97
CA LEU A 29 -5.54 -2.30 -12.58
C LEU A 29 -6.53 -1.61 -13.52
N GLY A 30 -6.17 -0.49 -14.11
CA GLY A 30 -7.08 0.36 -14.85
C GLY A 30 -7.96 1.19 -13.91
N ASP A 31 -9.17 1.54 -14.32
CA ASP A 31 -10.05 2.41 -13.52
C ASP A 31 -10.49 1.74 -12.23
N VAL A 32 -10.11 2.33 -11.11
CA VAL A 32 -10.43 1.83 -9.78
C VAL A 32 -11.81 2.34 -9.37
N VAL A 33 -12.68 1.41 -8.96
CA VAL A 33 -14.08 1.71 -8.62
C VAL A 33 -14.42 1.48 -7.15
N PHE A 34 -13.59 0.72 -6.42
CA PHE A 34 -13.82 0.44 -5.01
C PHE A 34 -12.50 0.16 -4.30
N VAL A 35 -12.35 0.68 -3.08
CA VAL A 35 -11.21 0.40 -2.22
C VAL A 35 -11.72 0.07 -0.84
N GLU A 36 -11.26 -1.06 -0.29
CA GLU A 36 -11.54 -1.45 1.08
C GLU A 36 -10.24 -1.35 1.89
N THR A 37 -10.26 -0.54 2.94
CA THR A 37 -9.13 -0.34 3.85
C THR A 37 -9.31 -1.19 5.11
N PRO A 38 -8.20 -1.51 5.84
CA PRO A 38 -8.33 -2.21 7.12
C PRO A 38 -8.91 -1.30 8.19
N GLU A 39 -9.30 -1.89 9.32
CA GLU A 39 -9.78 -1.13 10.47
C GLU A 39 -8.61 -0.62 11.32
N VAL A 40 -8.75 0.59 11.86
CA VAL A 40 -7.80 1.13 12.83
C VAL A 40 -7.77 0.22 14.06
N GLY A 41 -6.56 -0.05 14.55
CA GLY A 41 -6.35 -0.96 15.69
C GLY A 41 -6.06 -2.40 15.30
N ARG A 42 -6.23 -2.77 14.03
CA ARG A 42 -5.94 -4.12 13.56
C ARG A 42 -4.42 -4.37 13.52
N ALA A 43 -3.99 -5.49 14.09
CA ALA A 43 -2.61 -5.96 13.95
C ALA A 43 -2.49 -6.74 12.65
N VAL A 44 -1.43 -6.47 11.87
CA VAL A 44 -1.16 -7.14 10.60
C VAL A 44 0.26 -7.68 10.59
N ARG A 45 0.48 -8.74 9.83
CA ARG A 45 1.80 -9.33 9.60
C ARG A 45 2.20 -9.10 8.15
N ALA A 46 3.50 -8.98 7.91
CA ALA A 46 4.02 -8.90 6.55
C ALA A 46 3.45 -10.05 5.71
N GLY A 47 2.91 -9.72 4.54
CA GLY A 47 2.30 -10.69 3.64
C GLY A 47 0.80 -10.93 3.83
N ASP A 48 0.19 -10.39 4.91
CA ASP A 48 -1.27 -10.51 5.09
C ASP A 48 -2.01 -9.68 4.03
N GLY A 49 -3.03 -10.27 3.43
CA GLY A 49 -3.94 -9.55 2.54
C GLY A 49 -5.07 -8.95 3.37
N PHE A 50 -5.09 -7.62 3.52
CA PHE A 50 -6.04 -6.97 4.42
C PHE A 50 -6.65 -5.69 3.84
N ALA A 51 -6.33 -5.35 2.62
CA ALA A 51 -7.01 -4.31 1.86
C ALA A 51 -7.34 -4.86 0.47
N VAL A 52 -8.37 -4.34 -0.15
CA VAL A 52 -8.83 -4.80 -1.46
C VAL A 52 -9.03 -3.59 -2.36
N VAL A 53 -8.60 -3.73 -3.60
CA VAL A 53 -8.85 -2.76 -4.66
C VAL A 53 -9.66 -3.44 -5.75
N GLU A 54 -10.80 -2.86 -6.11
CA GLU A 54 -11.59 -3.34 -7.23
C GLU A 54 -11.53 -2.34 -8.37
N SER A 55 -11.24 -2.85 -9.56
CA SER A 55 -11.26 -2.07 -10.80
C SER A 55 -12.35 -2.60 -11.73
N VAL A 56 -12.54 -1.93 -12.84
CA VAL A 56 -13.49 -2.39 -13.88
C VAL A 56 -13.10 -3.75 -14.46
N LYS A 57 -11.85 -4.18 -14.28
CA LYS A 57 -11.32 -5.45 -14.79
C LYS A 57 -11.34 -6.57 -13.76
N ALA A 58 -10.98 -6.31 -12.51
CA ALA A 58 -10.70 -7.34 -11.51
C ALA A 58 -10.65 -6.77 -10.10
N ALA A 59 -10.68 -7.68 -9.12
CA ALA A 59 -10.40 -7.38 -7.72
C ALA A 59 -8.98 -7.85 -7.40
N SER A 60 -8.27 -7.10 -6.56
CA SER A 60 -6.89 -7.42 -6.16
C SER A 60 -6.70 -7.17 -4.67
N ASP A 61 -6.01 -8.09 -4.01
CA ASP A 61 -5.62 -7.90 -2.61
C ASP A 61 -4.39 -7.01 -2.52
N VAL A 62 -4.35 -6.20 -1.46
CA VAL A 62 -3.16 -5.44 -1.08
C VAL A 62 -2.56 -6.10 0.15
N TYR A 63 -1.30 -6.48 0.07
CA TYR A 63 -0.61 -7.19 1.15
C TYR A 63 0.18 -6.22 2.02
N ALA A 64 0.27 -6.54 3.32
CA ALA A 64 1.07 -5.75 4.24
C ALA A 64 2.55 -5.90 3.89
N PRO A 65 3.27 -4.80 3.63
CA PRO A 65 4.71 -4.89 3.33
C PRO A 65 5.55 -5.18 4.57
N ILE A 66 5.05 -4.80 5.74
CA ILE A 66 5.71 -5.03 7.04
C ILE A 66 4.64 -5.27 8.09
N SER A 67 5.06 -5.82 9.23
CA SER A 67 4.16 -6.07 10.36
C SER A 67 3.97 -4.81 11.19
N GLY A 68 2.79 -4.62 11.74
CA GLY A 68 2.49 -3.49 12.61
C GLY A 68 1.02 -3.43 12.98
N GLU A 69 0.65 -2.31 13.61
CA GLU A 69 -0.74 -2.02 13.97
C GLU A 69 -1.24 -0.86 13.11
N VAL A 70 -2.43 -1.01 12.55
CA VAL A 70 -3.06 0.05 11.77
C VAL A 70 -3.46 1.19 12.71
N VAL A 71 -2.88 2.37 12.50
CA VAL A 71 -3.15 3.55 13.33
C VAL A 71 -3.96 4.62 12.61
N GLU A 72 -3.99 4.57 11.30
CA GLU A 72 -4.78 5.51 10.50
C GLU A 72 -5.12 4.89 9.15
N VAL A 73 -6.31 5.21 8.62
CA VAL A 73 -6.73 4.81 7.28
C VAL A 73 -7.12 6.05 6.48
N ASN A 74 -7.00 5.96 5.16
CA ASN A 74 -7.29 7.10 4.29
C ASN A 74 -8.76 7.07 3.85
N ASP A 75 -9.61 7.76 4.59
CA ASP A 75 -11.05 7.85 4.28
C ASP A 75 -11.31 8.53 2.93
N ALA A 76 -10.45 9.46 2.53
CA ALA A 76 -10.58 10.14 1.25
C ALA A 76 -10.45 9.16 0.08
N LEU A 77 -9.58 8.18 0.19
CA LEU A 77 -9.42 7.15 -0.84
C LEU A 77 -10.65 6.24 -0.91
N ALA A 78 -11.19 5.84 0.24
CA ALA A 78 -12.39 5.01 0.29
C ALA A 78 -13.61 5.76 -0.30
N ALA A 79 -13.71 7.06 -0.05
CA ALA A 79 -14.78 7.90 -0.59
C ALA A 79 -14.61 8.16 -2.09
N GLU A 80 -13.38 8.24 -2.57
CA GLU A 80 -13.06 8.55 -3.96
C GLU A 80 -11.97 7.61 -4.50
N PRO A 81 -12.34 6.38 -4.87
CA PRO A 81 -11.36 5.38 -5.33
C PRO A 81 -10.52 5.81 -6.53
N ALA A 82 -11.03 6.70 -7.36
CA ALA A 82 -10.31 7.23 -8.53
C ALA A 82 -9.04 8.01 -8.17
N LEU A 83 -8.87 8.41 -6.90
CA LEU A 83 -7.59 8.99 -6.43
C LEU A 83 -6.41 8.07 -6.72
N LEU A 84 -6.64 6.76 -6.70
CA LEU A 84 -5.60 5.79 -6.99
C LEU A 84 -5.08 5.91 -8.42
N ASN A 85 -5.94 6.27 -9.36
CA ASN A 85 -5.57 6.47 -10.75
C ASN A 85 -4.85 7.80 -10.99
N SER A 86 -5.10 8.81 -10.15
CA SER A 86 -4.52 10.14 -10.32
C SER A 86 -3.26 10.37 -9.49
N ASP A 87 -3.17 9.78 -8.29
CA ASP A 87 -2.05 10.04 -7.39
C ASP A 87 -1.74 8.85 -6.46
N ALA A 88 -1.47 7.70 -7.06
CA ALA A 88 -1.18 6.46 -6.32
C ALA A 88 0.01 6.59 -5.35
N GLY A 89 1.01 7.39 -5.70
CA GLY A 89 2.21 7.57 -4.88
C GLY A 89 2.11 8.67 -3.83
N GLY A 90 0.97 9.35 -3.72
CA GLY A 90 0.81 10.46 -2.81
C GLY A 90 -0.52 10.44 -2.05
N LYS A 91 -1.51 11.17 -2.55
CA LYS A 91 -2.80 11.34 -1.87
C LYS A 91 -3.60 10.04 -1.71
N ALA A 92 -3.33 9.04 -2.54
CA ALA A 92 -4.02 7.75 -2.51
C ALA A 92 -3.32 6.70 -1.65
N TRP A 93 -2.71 7.11 -0.55
CA TRP A 93 -2.20 6.15 0.42
C TRP A 93 -3.36 5.37 1.06
N PHE A 94 -3.11 4.12 1.48
CA PHE A 94 -4.15 3.24 2.00
C PHE A 94 -4.29 3.33 3.50
N PHE A 95 -3.19 3.18 4.22
CA PHE A 95 -3.21 3.13 5.69
C PHE A 95 -1.84 3.45 6.23
N LYS A 96 -1.79 3.76 7.54
CA LYS A 96 -0.54 3.95 8.27
C LYS A 96 -0.41 2.89 9.34
N LEU A 97 0.79 2.33 9.47
CA LEU A 97 1.13 1.32 10.45
C LEU A 97 2.10 1.88 11.48
N LYS A 98 1.90 1.52 12.75
CA LYS A 98 2.96 1.62 13.74
C LYS A 98 3.82 0.36 13.60
N ILE A 99 5.09 0.53 13.26
CA ILE A 99 5.99 -0.57 12.92
C ILE A 99 6.24 -1.44 14.15
N ALA A 100 6.01 -2.76 14.00
CA ALA A 100 6.28 -3.74 15.07
C ALA A 100 7.73 -4.21 15.04
N ASP A 101 8.30 -4.40 13.84
CA ASP A 101 9.67 -4.90 13.67
C ASP A 101 10.37 -4.18 12.53
N LYS A 102 11.25 -3.24 12.88
CA LYS A 102 12.02 -2.47 11.92
C LYS A 102 12.99 -3.33 11.10
N GLY A 103 13.34 -4.51 11.59
CA GLY A 103 14.19 -5.45 10.87
C GLY A 103 13.59 -5.92 9.55
N GLU A 104 12.26 -5.91 9.43
CA GLU A 104 11.56 -6.28 8.21
C GLU A 104 11.81 -5.32 7.05
N LEU A 105 12.19 -4.08 7.35
CA LEU A 105 12.46 -3.06 6.33
C LEU A 105 13.62 -3.43 5.42
N GLY A 106 14.57 -4.22 5.93
CA GLY A 106 15.71 -4.69 5.15
C GLY A 106 15.34 -5.61 4.00
N GLY A 107 14.16 -6.24 4.05
CA GLY A 107 13.66 -7.11 2.99
C GLY A 107 12.95 -6.37 1.86
N LEU A 108 12.77 -5.06 1.97
CA LEU A 108 12.10 -4.26 0.96
C LEU A 108 13.09 -3.71 -0.07
N MET A 109 12.59 -3.50 -1.29
CA MET A 109 13.40 -2.91 -2.35
C MET A 109 13.51 -1.40 -2.20
N ASP A 110 14.68 -0.84 -2.53
CA ASP A 110 14.80 0.59 -2.72
C ASP A 110 14.28 0.97 -4.12
N LYS A 111 14.31 2.25 -4.42
CA LYS A 111 13.80 2.76 -5.71
C LYS A 111 14.53 2.14 -6.90
N ALA A 112 15.84 1.97 -6.81
CA ALA A 112 16.63 1.42 -7.90
C ALA A 112 16.32 -0.06 -8.15
N ALA A 113 16.20 -0.85 -7.08
CA ALA A 113 15.84 -2.27 -7.17
C ALA A 113 14.42 -2.45 -7.71
N TYR A 114 13.48 -1.62 -7.28
CA TYR A 114 12.11 -1.67 -7.77
C TYR A 114 12.02 -1.31 -9.25
N ALA A 115 12.78 -0.32 -9.70
CA ALA A 115 12.83 0.07 -11.11
C ALA A 115 13.28 -1.10 -11.99
N LYS A 116 14.25 -1.89 -11.52
CA LYS A 116 14.68 -3.11 -12.22
C LYS A 116 13.61 -4.19 -12.21
N HIS A 117 12.87 -4.31 -11.12
CA HIS A 117 11.80 -5.30 -10.98
C HIS A 117 10.64 -5.04 -11.97
N THR A 118 10.38 -3.78 -12.29
CA THR A 118 9.30 -3.37 -13.20
C THR A 118 9.76 -3.12 -14.64
N ALA A 119 11.03 -3.30 -14.90
CA ALA A 119 11.60 -3.08 -16.26
C ALA A 119 11.16 -4.16 -17.24
#